data_750cd9cedca3d456156c84661b038855
#
_entry.id   750cd9cedca3d456156c84661b038855
#
_cell.length_a   1.000
_cell.length_b   1.000
_cell.length_c   1.000
_cell.angle_alpha   90.00
_cell.angle_beta   90.00
_cell.angle_gamma   90.00
#
_symmetry.space_group_name_H-M   'P 1'
#
loop_
_entity.id
_entity.type
_entity.pdbx_description
1 polymer ?
#
loop_
_entity_poly.entity_id
_entity_poly.type
_entity_poly.pdbx_seq_one_letter_code
_entity_poly.pdbx_strand_id
1 'polypeptide(L)'
;MIKEKIIFGIDRKEISHFTSIELQQTINIHHTFAIKVPHSVIEKPRAYTMENAQNWLGKVVHIQLENKNNFLGIITNIELDFNLDHVGSQIILTGFSKTILLESGTKMHSWEDTTLQDMVREVIKSGANEQLQNEIQPEFTHKINYQTQYEETDFQYIQRLAKQYNEWLFYDGEKLFFGKPKNIREKERIALTFGQDLYTFKLGVKAKQTQFGAFTYNEDYNKLYKVQTQNKVEGLPRLGDQTFEASEKLYNTTSLEYGRIPTGDEGFLETILKKRQEAAMADANYITATSGNNKLKIGSIITINAKEEIEVNSAHRLGLDATKTNFQTQEVGTYIITEITHKATDIGEYENSFKALPAFIKTLPEAQVAFPQAQNQQAIVIDNADPKGQGRIRVKMQWQQTKNLRTQWIR
;
A
#
# COMPACT_ATOMS: atom_id res chain seq x y z
N MET A 1 -20.49 3.89 27.03
CA MET A 1 -19.25 4.30 26.34
C MET A 1 -19.50 5.67 25.75
N ILE A 2 -18.70 6.66 26.08
CA ILE A 2 -18.73 7.98 25.42
C ILE A 2 -18.19 7.70 24.00
N LYS A 3 -19.08 7.81 22.98
CA LYS A 3 -18.65 7.70 21.58
C LYS A 3 -17.74 8.91 21.31
N GLU A 4 -16.47 8.65 20.97
CA GLU A 4 -15.57 9.73 20.58
C GLU A 4 -16.11 10.38 19.30
N LYS A 5 -16.15 11.71 19.30
CA LYS A 5 -16.68 12.48 18.18
C LYS A 5 -15.68 12.42 17.01
N ILE A 6 -16.14 11.97 15.85
CA ILE A 6 -15.36 12.08 14.61
C ILE A 6 -15.26 13.55 14.24
N ILE A 7 -14.04 14.02 14.01
CA ILE A 7 -13.75 15.41 13.65
C ILE A 7 -13.40 15.47 12.16
N PHE A 8 -14.03 16.39 11.46
CA PHE A 8 -13.78 16.67 10.07
C PHE A 8 -13.44 18.15 9.89
N GLY A 9 -12.44 18.45 9.10
CA GLY A 9 -12.03 19.83 8.82
C GLY A 9 -11.47 20.01 7.41
N ILE A 10 -11.57 21.23 6.88
CA ILE A 10 -11.01 21.65 5.60
C ILE A 10 -10.12 22.88 5.83
N ASP A 11 -8.89 22.83 5.29
CA ASP A 11 -7.91 23.92 5.39
C ASP A 11 -7.73 24.42 6.84
N ARG A 12 -7.61 23.49 7.80
CA ARG A 12 -7.47 23.71 9.26
C ARG A 12 -8.71 24.28 9.94
N LYS A 13 -9.86 24.38 9.25
CA LYS A 13 -11.13 24.80 9.86
C LYS A 13 -12.01 23.59 10.08
N GLU A 14 -12.43 23.37 11.31
CA GLU A 14 -13.38 22.33 11.65
C GLU A 14 -14.73 22.60 10.98
N ILE A 15 -15.34 21.58 10.41
CA ILE A 15 -16.69 21.60 9.87
C ILE A 15 -17.60 20.89 10.87
N SER A 16 -18.53 21.63 11.42
CA SER A 16 -19.36 21.17 12.54
C SER A 16 -20.37 20.08 12.18
N HIS A 17 -20.77 20.01 10.90
CA HIS A 17 -21.80 19.08 10.44
C HIS A 17 -21.41 18.40 9.15
N PHE A 18 -21.58 17.09 9.10
CA PHE A 18 -21.49 16.27 7.90
C PHE A 18 -22.60 15.22 7.95
N THR A 19 -23.07 14.72 6.82
CA THR A 19 -24.07 13.65 6.78
C THR A 19 -23.41 12.28 6.84
N SER A 20 -22.37 12.10 6.05
CA SER A 20 -21.60 10.84 6.03
C SER A 20 -20.16 11.06 5.61
N ILE A 21 -19.29 10.20 6.10
CA ILE A 21 -17.89 10.07 5.68
C ILE A 21 -17.65 8.63 5.30
N GLU A 22 -17.08 8.42 4.12
CA GLU A 22 -16.53 7.14 3.70
C GLU A 22 -15.05 7.36 3.34
N LEU A 23 -14.16 6.59 3.97
CA LEU A 23 -12.71 6.64 3.74
C LEU A 23 -12.22 5.23 3.40
N GLN A 24 -11.67 5.07 2.20
CA GLN A 24 -11.11 3.80 1.71
C GLN A 24 -9.59 3.90 1.66
N GLN A 25 -8.92 3.00 2.34
CA GLN A 25 -7.47 2.95 2.45
C GLN A 25 -6.97 1.57 2.03
N THR A 26 -5.95 1.54 1.17
CA THR A 26 -5.33 0.31 0.69
C THR A 26 -3.84 0.53 0.49
N ILE A 27 -3.02 -0.48 0.79
CA ILE A 27 -1.58 -0.43 0.49
C ILE A 27 -1.34 -0.24 -1.01
N ASN A 28 -0.19 0.32 -1.36
CA ASN A 28 0.30 0.49 -2.73
C ASN A 28 -0.48 1.46 -3.63
N ILE A 29 -1.60 2.02 -3.20
CA ILE A 29 -2.42 2.95 -4.00
C ILE A 29 -2.78 4.20 -3.22
N HIS A 30 -3.32 5.20 -3.91
CA HIS A 30 -3.93 6.35 -3.25
C HIS A 30 -5.17 5.93 -2.47
N HIS A 31 -5.33 6.47 -1.27
CA HIS A 31 -6.57 6.34 -0.53
C HIS A 31 -7.61 7.30 -1.11
N THR A 32 -8.88 6.93 -1.02
CA THR A 32 -10.00 7.76 -1.47
C THR A 32 -10.91 8.10 -0.31
N PHE A 33 -11.56 9.25 -0.40
CA PHE A 33 -12.61 9.62 0.54
C PHE A 33 -13.81 10.24 -0.18
N ALA A 34 -14.99 10.08 0.41
CA ALA A 34 -16.21 10.75 0.05
C ALA A 34 -16.89 11.29 1.29
N ILE A 35 -17.20 12.58 1.31
CA ILE A 35 -17.82 13.26 2.43
C ILE A 35 -19.07 13.99 1.94
N LYS A 36 -20.19 13.76 2.59
CA LYS A 36 -21.44 14.47 2.32
C LYS A 36 -21.67 15.51 3.40
N VAL A 37 -21.90 16.74 2.97
CA VAL A 37 -22.07 17.90 3.84
C VAL A 37 -23.40 18.59 3.48
N PRO A 38 -24.25 18.97 4.45
CA PRO A 38 -25.46 19.72 4.16
C PRO A 38 -25.14 21.07 3.51
N HIS A 39 -25.96 21.55 2.59
CA HIS A 39 -25.81 22.86 1.96
C HIS A 39 -25.68 24.00 2.97
N SER A 40 -26.43 23.94 4.08
CA SER A 40 -26.42 24.94 5.14
C SER A 40 -25.05 25.27 5.74
N VAL A 41 -24.09 24.35 5.58
CA VAL A 41 -22.71 24.55 6.07
C VAL A 41 -21.95 25.62 5.28
N ILE A 42 -22.29 25.82 4.00
CA ILE A 42 -21.61 26.76 3.10
C ILE A 42 -22.50 27.94 2.71
N GLU A 43 -23.79 27.86 2.97
CA GLU A 43 -24.73 28.90 2.57
C GLU A 43 -24.32 30.28 3.11
N LYS A 44 -24.19 31.22 2.17
CA LYS A 44 -24.04 32.65 2.47
C LYS A 44 -25.14 33.41 1.80
N PRO A 45 -25.72 34.43 2.46
CA PRO A 45 -26.70 35.28 1.81
C PRO A 45 -26.14 35.88 0.51
N ARG A 46 -26.90 35.75 -0.60
CA ARG A 46 -26.58 36.30 -1.92
C ARG A 46 -25.38 35.72 -2.66
N ALA A 47 -24.90 34.51 -2.29
CA ALA A 47 -23.85 33.82 -3.04
C ALA A 47 -24.34 32.42 -3.46
N TYR A 48 -23.99 32.01 -4.69
CA TYR A 48 -24.29 30.66 -5.16
C TYR A 48 -23.49 29.63 -4.36
N THR A 49 -24.15 28.56 -3.96
CA THR A 49 -23.53 27.52 -3.13
C THR A 49 -22.27 26.91 -3.79
N MET A 50 -22.30 26.68 -5.10
CA MET A 50 -21.16 26.17 -5.84
C MET A 50 -19.97 27.13 -5.84
N GLU A 51 -20.17 28.44 -5.95
CA GLU A 51 -19.08 29.42 -5.89
C GLU A 51 -18.38 29.40 -4.54
N ASN A 52 -19.13 29.19 -3.45
CA ASN A 52 -18.54 29.04 -2.13
C ASN A 52 -17.81 27.71 -1.99
N ALA A 53 -18.36 26.61 -2.55
CA ALA A 53 -17.77 25.28 -2.51
C ALA A 53 -16.47 25.20 -3.32
N GLN A 54 -16.35 25.91 -4.44
CA GLN A 54 -15.14 25.96 -5.27
C GLN A 54 -13.88 26.33 -4.48
N ASN A 55 -14.02 27.16 -3.44
CA ASN A 55 -12.90 27.52 -2.57
C ASN A 55 -12.31 26.32 -1.81
N TRP A 56 -12.98 25.19 -1.75
CA TRP A 56 -12.53 23.97 -1.13
C TRP A 56 -11.77 23.04 -2.08
N LEU A 57 -11.89 23.24 -3.39
CA LEU A 57 -11.16 22.45 -4.37
C LEU A 57 -9.65 22.64 -4.21
N GLY A 58 -8.90 21.54 -4.16
CA GLY A 58 -7.47 21.54 -3.92
C GLY A 58 -7.07 21.74 -2.45
N LYS A 59 -8.01 21.93 -1.53
CA LYS A 59 -7.72 22.11 -0.10
C LYS A 59 -7.51 20.79 0.61
N VAL A 60 -6.74 20.84 1.70
CA VAL A 60 -6.46 19.70 2.55
C VAL A 60 -7.68 19.38 3.42
N VAL A 61 -8.11 18.13 3.38
CA VAL A 61 -9.07 17.54 4.30
C VAL A 61 -8.33 16.89 5.45
N HIS A 62 -8.82 17.09 6.65
CA HIS A 62 -8.42 16.37 7.85
C HIS A 62 -9.62 15.61 8.40
N ILE A 63 -9.50 14.29 8.52
CA ILE A 63 -10.48 13.42 9.18
C ILE A 63 -9.79 12.79 10.38
N GLN A 64 -10.36 12.97 11.55
CA GLN A 64 -9.90 12.34 12.79
C GLN A 64 -10.97 11.38 13.27
N LEU A 65 -10.71 10.08 13.14
CA LEU A 65 -11.60 9.01 13.56
C LEU A 65 -11.48 8.71 15.07
N GLU A 66 -10.27 8.95 15.59
CA GLU A 66 -9.91 8.83 17.01
C GLU A 66 -8.59 9.60 17.24
N ASN A 67 -8.20 9.89 18.50
CA ASN A 67 -7.06 10.77 18.84
C ASN A 67 -5.73 10.47 18.13
N LYS A 68 -5.51 9.22 17.68
CA LYS A 68 -4.30 8.78 16.96
C LYS A 68 -4.59 8.23 15.56
N ASN A 69 -5.84 8.31 15.10
CA ASN A 69 -6.23 7.84 13.77
C ASN A 69 -6.68 9.03 12.92
N ASN A 70 -5.70 9.67 12.32
CA ASN A 70 -5.86 10.83 11.44
C ASN A 70 -5.71 10.42 9.99
N PHE A 71 -6.43 11.13 9.13
CA PHE A 71 -6.28 11.06 7.69
C PHE A 71 -6.17 12.46 7.09
N LEU A 72 -5.18 12.64 6.22
CA LEU A 72 -4.97 13.85 5.44
C LEU A 72 -5.16 13.55 3.96
N GLY A 73 -6.11 14.24 3.35
CA GLY A 73 -6.41 14.12 1.92
C GLY A 73 -6.49 15.48 1.23
N ILE A 74 -6.75 15.47 -0.07
CA ILE A 74 -6.95 16.66 -0.91
C ILE A 74 -8.27 16.49 -1.64
N ILE A 75 -9.13 17.52 -1.59
CA ILE A 75 -10.39 17.56 -2.33
C ILE A 75 -10.05 17.75 -3.82
N THR A 76 -10.45 16.80 -4.65
CA THR A 76 -10.22 16.85 -6.10
C THR A 76 -11.50 17.00 -6.91
N ASN A 77 -12.66 16.78 -6.27
CA ASN A 77 -13.96 16.95 -6.91
C ASN A 77 -15.01 17.41 -5.90
N ILE A 78 -15.93 18.25 -6.36
CA ILE A 78 -17.06 18.78 -5.58
C ILE A 78 -18.31 18.70 -6.44
N GLU A 79 -19.35 18.08 -5.90
CA GLU A 79 -20.63 17.93 -6.56
C GLU A 79 -21.75 18.50 -5.67
N LEU A 80 -22.77 19.09 -6.29
CA LEU A 80 -24.01 19.47 -5.63
C LEU A 80 -25.07 18.42 -5.98
N ASP A 81 -25.59 17.75 -4.96
CA ASP A 81 -26.66 16.76 -5.10
C ASP A 81 -28.00 17.40 -4.71
N PHE A 82 -28.90 17.54 -5.70
CA PHE A 82 -30.26 18.02 -5.53
C PHE A 82 -31.22 16.85 -5.68
N ASN A 83 -31.67 16.30 -4.55
CA ASN A 83 -32.60 15.18 -4.54
C ASN A 83 -33.94 15.61 -3.88
N LEU A 84 -35.04 15.41 -4.57
CA LEU A 84 -36.39 15.75 -4.08
C LEU A 84 -36.87 14.77 -2.98
N ASP A 85 -36.35 13.57 -2.98
CA ASP A 85 -36.76 12.51 -2.03
C ASP A 85 -36.03 12.56 -0.70
N HIS A 86 -35.00 13.39 -0.56
CA HIS A 86 -34.21 13.54 0.66
C HIS A 86 -34.36 14.93 1.25
N VAL A 87 -34.40 14.99 2.57
CA VAL A 87 -34.49 16.22 3.36
C VAL A 87 -33.22 17.07 3.15
N GLY A 88 -33.22 17.89 2.09
CA GLY A 88 -32.22 18.87 1.79
C GLY A 88 -31.15 18.45 0.77
N SER A 89 -30.68 19.43 0.04
CA SER A 89 -29.59 19.29 -0.92
C SER A 89 -28.26 19.10 -0.17
N GLN A 90 -27.35 18.32 -0.75
CA GLN A 90 -26.06 17.99 -0.18
C GLN A 90 -24.90 18.39 -1.09
N ILE A 91 -23.76 18.61 -0.50
CA ILE A 91 -22.49 18.79 -1.19
C ILE A 91 -21.70 17.51 -0.99
N ILE A 92 -21.23 16.93 -2.08
CA ILE A 92 -20.40 15.74 -2.07
C ILE A 92 -18.97 16.18 -2.36
N LEU A 93 -18.07 15.95 -1.40
CA LEU A 93 -16.64 16.21 -1.50
C LEU A 93 -15.95 14.88 -1.69
N THR A 94 -15.25 14.71 -2.81
CA THR A 94 -14.42 13.53 -3.04
C THR A 94 -12.98 13.92 -3.30
N GLY A 95 -12.08 12.99 -3.02
CA GLY A 95 -10.67 13.22 -3.23
C GLY A 95 -9.82 12.05 -2.81
N PHE A 96 -8.54 12.32 -2.72
CA PHE A 96 -7.51 11.32 -2.48
C PHE A 96 -6.64 11.70 -1.28
N SER A 97 -5.89 10.72 -0.77
CA SER A 97 -4.78 10.98 0.17
C SER A 97 -3.79 11.99 -0.40
N LYS A 98 -3.00 12.62 0.46
CA LYS A 98 -1.98 13.61 0.02
C LYS A 98 -0.97 13.06 -0.98
N THR A 99 -0.87 11.75 -1.14
CA THR A 99 -0.05 11.10 -2.16
C THR A 99 -0.45 11.47 -3.60
N ILE A 100 -1.67 11.99 -3.81
CA ILE A 100 -2.13 12.49 -5.12
C ILE A 100 -1.24 13.63 -5.66
N LEU A 101 -0.52 14.34 -4.81
CA LEU A 101 0.43 15.37 -5.22
C LEU A 101 1.53 14.81 -6.15
N LEU A 102 1.76 13.50 -6.12
CA LEU A 102 2.72 12.81 -6.96
C LEU A 102 2.17 12.42 -8.34
N GLU A 103 0.93 12.82 -8.69
CA GLU A 103 0.26 12.55 -9.96
C GLU A 103 0.25 13.76 -10.91
N SER A 104 1.19 14.69 -10.78
CA SER A 104 1.21 15.94 -11.57
C SER A 104 1.48 15.76 -13.07
N GLY A 105 1.69 14.53 -13.53
CA GLY A 105 1.95 14.17 -14.92
C GLY A 105 3.14 13.23 -15.07
N THR A 106 3.26 12.64 -16.25
CA THR A 106 4.35 11.71 -16.56
C THR A 106 5.67 12.45 -16.75
N LYS A 107 6.76 11.85 -16.30
CA LYS A 107 8.10 12.41 -16.36
C LYS A 107 9.09 11.43 -17.00
N MET A 108 10.17 11.98 -17.49
CA MET A 108 11.36 11.27 -17.89
C MET A 108 12.57 11.81 -17.12
N HIS A 109 13.24 10.94 -16.39
CA HIS A 109 14.45 11.28 -15.63
C HIS A 109 15.35 10.05 -15.50
N SER A 110 16.63 10.25 -15.24
CA SER A 110 17.57 9.18 -14.96
C SER A 110 18.52 9.54 -13.83
N TRP A 111 18.87 8.53 -13.06
CA TRP A 111 19.83 8.62 -11.96
C TRP A 111 21.01 7.71 -12.25
N GLU A 112 22.21 8.17 -11.91
CA GLU A 112 23.47 7.44 -12.01
C GLU A 112 24.11 7.39 -10.61
N ASP A 113 24.63 6.24 -10.20
CA ASP A 113 25.38 6.01 -8.95
C ASP A 113 24.68 6.52 -7.67
N THR A 114 23.41 6.25 -7.53
CA THR A 114 22.58 6.70 -6.41
C THR A 114 22.05 5.54 -5.56
N THR A 115 21.47 5.85 -4.40
CA THR A 115 20.75 4.87 -3.56
C THR A 115 19.25 4.91 -3.83
N LEU A 116 18.57 3.79 -3.58
CA LEU A 116 17.11 3.73 -3.68
C LEU A 116 16.44 4.77 -2.76
N GLN A 117 16.99 4.95 -1.55
CA GLN A 117 16.50 5.92 -0.58
C GLN A 117 16.58 7.36 -1.10
N ASP A 118 17.72 7.76 -1.65
CA ASP A 118 17.92 9.13 -2.13
C ASP A 118 17.06 9.42 -3.35
N MET A 119 16.95 8.45 -4.26
CA MET A 119 16.09 8.53 -5.44
C MET A 119 14.63 8.76 -5.06
N VAL A 120 14.06 7.95 -4.15
CA VAL A 120 12.67 8.09 -3.72
C VAL A 120 12.44 9.42 -3.00
N ARG A 121 13.39 9.87 -2.17
CA ARG A 121 13.33 11.19 -1.53
C ARG A 121 13.31 12.33 -2.52
N GLU A 122 14.18 12.27 -3.52
CA GLU A 122 14.25 13.29 -4.58
C GLU A 122 12.94 13.38 -5.36
N VAL A 123 12.37 12.22 -5.73
CA VAL A 123 11.08 12.14 -6.44
C VAL A 123 9.96 12.76 -5.60
N ILE A 124 9.85 12.40 -4.34
CA ILE A 124 8.82 12.96 -3.44
C ILE A 124 9.02 14.46 -3.26
N LYS A 125 10.25 14.93 -3.06
CA LYS A 125 10.55 16.35 -2.93
C LYS A 125 10.22 17.12 -4.20
N SER A 126 10.52 16.57 -5.37
CA SER A 126 10.21 17.18 -6.67
C SER A 126 8.71 17.25 -6.97
N GLY A 127 7.92 16.22 -6.57
CA GLY A 127 6.50 16.13 -6.86
C GLY A 127 5.59 16.81 -5.84
N ALA A 128 5.88 16.64 -4.56
CA ALA A 128 5.02 17.08 -3.46
C ALA A 128 5.67 18.16 -2.57
N ASN A 129 6.92 18.55 -2.80
CA ASN A 129 7.70 19.43 -1.93
C ASN A 129 7.65 18.91 -0.46
N GLU A 130 7.48 19.81 0.49
CA GLU A 130 7.34 19.47 1.94
C GLU A 130 5.90 19.17 2.36
N GLN A 131 4.95 19.15 1.42
CA GLN A 131 3.53 18.97 1.74
C GLN A 131 3.18 17.52 2.07
N LEU A 132 3.98 16.53 1.63
CA LEU A 132 3.79 15.11 1.91
C LEU A 132 4.83 14.62 2.91
N GLN A 133 4.40 14.32 4.13
CA GLN A 133 5.26 13.68 5.12
C GLN A 133 5.59 12.25 4.65
N ASN A 134 6.84 11.84 4.86
CA ASN A 134 7.31 10.54 4.41
C ASN A 134 8.34 9.92 5.35
N GLU A 135 8.45 8.60 5.30
CA GLU A 135 9.49 7.80 5.96
C GLU A 135 10.06 6.82 4.94
N ILE A 136 11.28 7.08 4.49
CA ILE A 136 11.92 6.33 3.41
C ILE A 136 13.08 5.53 3.99
N GLN A 137 12.86 4.23 4.20
CA GLN A 137 13.80 3.30 4.81
C GLN A 137 13.80 1.95 4.08
N PRO A 138 14.24 1.89 2.80
CA PRO A 138 14.28 0.64 2.06
C PRO A 138 15.27 -0.34 2.69
N GLU A 139 14.99 -1.64 2.56
CA GLU A 139 15.93 -2.71 2.92
C GLU A 139 17.07 -2.80 1.91
N PHE A 140 16.81 -2.42 0.66
CA PHE A 140 17.82 -2.36 -0.39
C PHE A 140 18.71 -1.11 -0.22
N THR A 141 19.96 -1.32 0.21
CA THR A 141 20.91 -0.22 0.52
C THR A 141 22.07 -0.11 -0.45
N HIS A 142 22.19 -1.03 -1.42
CA HIS A 142 23.27 -0.99 -2.41
C HIS A 142 23.10 0.18 -3.37
N LYS A 143 24.23 0.68 -3.89
CA LYS A 143 24.20 1.68 -4.96
C LYS A 143 23.60 1.08 -6.24
N ILE A 144 22.80 1.89 -6.89
CA ILE A 144 22.17 1.62 -8.17
C ILE A 144 22.98 2.39 -9.23
N ASN A 145 23.62 1.64 -10.13
CA ASN A 145 24.47 2.24 -11.15
C ASN A 145 23.67 3.14 -12.11
N TYR A 146 22.46 2.70 -12.46
CA TYR A 146 21.59 3.45 -13.34
C TYR A 146 20.12 3.05 -13.14
N GLN A 147 19.24 4.03 -13.06
CA GLN A 147 17.80 3.85 -12.97
C GLN A 147 17.09 4.95 -13.73
N THR A 148 15.96 4.63 -14.35
CA THR A 148 15.19 5.56 -15.17
C THR A 148 13.74 5.61 -14.73
N GLN A 149 13.17 6.79 -14.61
CA GLN A 149 11.75 7.07 -14.69
C GLN A 149 11.43 7.36 -16.15
N TYR A 150 10.49 6.65 -16.74
CA TYR A 150 10.19 6.75 -18.15
C TYR A 150 8.70 6.74 -18.42
N GLU A 151 8.16 7.90 -18.81
CA GLU A 151 6.72 8.12 -19.03
C GLU A 151 5.83 7.69 -17.87
N GLU A 152 6.32 7.85 -16.63
CA GLU A 152 5.62 7.51 -15.40
C GLU A 152 5.36 8.77 -14.57
N THR A 153 4.24 8.82 -13.86
CA THR A 153 4.05 9.80 -12.79
C THR A 153 5.03 9.50 -11.65
N ASP A 154 5.22 10.43 -10.74
CA ASP A 154 6.10 10.20 -9.59
C ASP A 154 5.57 9.07 -8.71
N PHE A 155 4.25 8.94 -8.55
CA PHE A 155 3.66 7.86 -7.77
C PHE A 155 3.79 6.50 -8.46
N GLN A 156 3.51 6.43 -9.77
CA GLN A 156 3.71 5.20 -10.55
C GLN A 156 5.18 4.73 -10.50
N TYR A 157 6.11 5.68 -10.58
CA TYR A 157 7.53 5.37 -10.45
C TYR A 157 7.88 4.81 -9.07
N ILE A 158 7.38 5.42 -7.97
CA ILE A 158 7.58 4.91 -6.60
C ILE A 158 6.94 3.53 -6.44
N GLN A 159 5.73 3.30 -6.97
CA GLN A 159 5.08 1.97 -6.98
C GLN A 159 5.94 0.94 -7.72
N ARG A 160 6.51 1.31 -8.88
CA ARG A 160 7.37 0.43 -9.64
C ARG A 160 8.67 0.13 -8.91
N LEU A 161 9.29 1.11 -8.27
CA LEU A 161 10.47 0.88 -7.44
C LEU A 161 10.15 -0.05 -6.26
N ALA A 162 9.02 0.14 -5.59
CA ALA A 162 8.56 -0.76 -4.55
C ALA A 162 8.40 -2.21 -5.05
N LYS A 163 7.79 -2.40 -6.23
CA LYS A 163 7.66 -3.70 -6.89
C LYS A 163 8.99 -4.28 -7.35
N GLN A 164 9.88 -3.44 -7.91
CA GLN A 164 11.17 -3.84 -8.45
C GLN A 164 12.11 -4.38 -7.37
N TYR A 165 12.12 -3.71 -6.21
CA TYR A 165 12.99 -4.03 -5.08
C TYR A 165 12.30 -4.80 -3.95
N ASN A 166 10.99 -5.12 -4.10
CA ASN A 166 10.13 -5.76 -3.10
C ASN A 166 10.09 -4.99 -1.77
N GLU A 167 9.99 -3.67 -1.86
CA GLU A 167 9.86 -2.78 -0.70
C GLU A 167 8.39 -2.55 -0.33
N TRP A 168 8.13 -2.27 0.94
CA TRP A 168 6.81 -1.87 1.39
C TRP A 168 6.45 -0.48 0.88
N LEU A 169 5.20 -0.30 0.47
CA LEU A 169 4.67 1.01 0.09
C LEU A 169 3.25 1.15 0.64
N PHE A 170 3.04 2.13 1.52
CA PHE A 170 1.71 2.46 2.03
C PHE A 170 1.67 3.86 2.63
N TYR A 171 0.48 4.45 2.67
CA TYR A 171 0.20 5.70 3.35
C TYR A 171 -0.63 5.39 4.60
N ASP A 172 -0.21 5.82 5.79
CA ASP A 172 -0.90 5.47 7.04
C ASP A 172 -2.03 6.44 7.44
N GLY A 173 -2.32 7.40 6.57
CA GLY A 173 -3.25 8.51 6.79
C GLY A 173 -2.53 9.86 6.94
N GLU A 174 -1.27 9.88 7.38
CA GLU A 174 -0.47 11.09 7.58
C GLU A 174 0.86 11.06 6.82
N LYS A 175 1.51 9.88 6.77
CA LYS A 175 2.85 9.68 6.19
C LYS A 175 2.85 8.62 5.10
N LEU A 176 3.64 8.85 4.05
CA LEU A 176 3.99 7.84 3.06
C LEU A 176 5.21 7.05 3.55
N PHE A 177 5.07 5.73 3.63
CA PHE A 177 6.15 4.82 3.96
C PHE A 177 6.66 4.13 2.69
N PHE A 178 7.97 4.16 2.51
CA PHE A 178 8.68 3.36 1.51
C PHE A 178 9.76 2.54 2.22
N GLY A 179 9.63 1.23 2.18
CA GLY A 179 10.36 0.30 3.03
C GLY A 179 9.61 -0.07 4.30
N LYS A 180 10.04 -1.13 4.96
CA LYS A 180 9.40 -1.63 6.17
C LYS A 180 9.75 -0.75 7.38
N PRO A 181 8.75 -0.18 8.09
CA PRO A 181 9.03 0.61 9.28
C PRO A 181 9.77 -0.21 10.34
N LYS A 182 10.86 0.33 10.91
CA LYS A 182 11.70 -0.39 11.88
C LYS A 182 10.94 -0.88 13.10
N ASN A 183 9.99 -0.09 13.59
CA ASN A 183 9.26 -0.35 14.84
C ASN A 183 7.85 -0.93 14.59
N ILE A 184 7.58 -1.49 13.41
CA ILE A 184 6.23 -2.00 13.11
C ILE A 184 5.83 -3.15 14.06
N ARG A 185 6.78 -3.95 14.51
CA ARG A 185 6.53 -5.05 15.47
C ARG A 185 6.36 -4.59 16.92
N GLU A 186 6.86 -3.41 17.25
CA GLU A 186 6.76 -2.76 18.56
C GLU A 186 5.49 -1.92 18.70
N LYS A 187 4.76 -1.70 17.59
CA LYS A 187 3.47 -1.02 17.63
C LYS A 187 2.52 -1.77 18.55
N GLU A 188 1.75 -1.02 19.32
CA GLU A 188 0.70 -1.55 20.17
C GLU A 188 -0.25 -2.44 19.36
N ARG A 189 -0.41 -3.69 19.81
CA ARG A 189 -1.33 -4.63 19.20
C ARG A 189 -2.74 -4.30 19.66
N ILE A 190 -3.64 -4.13 18.72
CA ILE A 190 -5.05 -3.89 19.01
C ILE A 190 -5.74 -5.25 19.08
N ALA A 191 -6.23 -5.61 20.27
CA ALA A 191 -7.01 -6.83 20.45
C ALA A 191 -8.45 -6.57 19.99
N LEU A 192 -8.96 -7.43 19.12
CA LEU A 192 -10.35 -7.44 18.66
C LEU A 192 -11.01 -8.73 19.10
N THR A 193 -12.19 -8.63 19.71
CA THR A 193 -12.92 -9.79 20.22
C THR A 193 -14.23 -9.96 19.47
N PHE A 194 -14.41 -11.16 18.89
CA PHE A 194 -15.64 -11.52 18.18
C PHE A 194 -16.85 -11.45 19.12
N GLY A 195 -17.90 -10.77 18.65
CA GLY A 195 -19.12 -10.52 19.43
C GLY A 195 -19.02 -9.33 20.40
N GLN A 196 -17.90 -8.56 20.37
CA GLN A 196 -17.75 -7.31 21.12
C GLN A 196 -17.49 -6.14 20.16
N ASP A 197 -16.25 -5.94 19.74
CA ASP A 197 -15.82 -4.91 18.81
C ASP A 197 -15.51 -5.45 17.40
N LEU A 198 -15.51 -6.78 17.23
CA LEU A 198 -15.44 -7.49 15.96
C LEU A 198 -16.81 -8.13 15.68
N TYR A 199 -17.49 -7.67 14.62
CA TYR A 199 -18.86 -8.10 14.30
C TYR A 199 -18.90 -9.32 13.40
N THR A 200 -18.03 -9.31 12.37
CA THR A 200 -17.86 -10.45 11.47
C THR A 200 -16.38 -10.68 11.19
N PHE A 201 -15.99 -11.92 10.96
CA PHE A 201 -14.71 -12.22 10.33
C PHE A 201 -14.78 -13.50 9.50
N LYS A 202 -13.98 -13.53 8.44
CA LYS A 202 -13.84 -14.68 7.55
C LYS A 202 -12.36 -14.94 7.35
N LEU A 203 -11.95 -16.17 7.54
CA LEU A 203 -10.62 -16.65 7.18
C LEU A 203 -10.66 -17.13 5.73
N GLY A 204 -9.74 -16.64 4.91
CA GLY A 204 -9.63 -17.00 3.51
C GLY A 204 -8.27 -17.58 3.17
N VAL A 205 -8.28 -18.54 2.25
CA VAL A 205 -7.08 -19.08 1.61
C VAL A 205 -7.27 -19.04 0.10
N LYS A 206 -6.22 -18.71 -0.63
CA LYS A 206 -6.25 -18.69 -2.10
C LYS A 206 -4.94 -19.18 -2.70
N ALA A 207 -5.04 -19.99 -3.74
CA ALA A 207 -3.88 -20.42 -4.48
C ALA A 207 -3.26 -19.26 -5.27
N LYS A 208 -1.93 -19.22 -5.33
CA LYS A 208 -1.12 -18.20 -5.99
C LYS A 208 -0.04 -18.85 -6.85
N GLN A 209 0.34 -18.19 -7.93
CA GLN A 209 1.56 -18.59 -8.63
C GLN A 209 2.76 -18.36 -7.71
N THR A 210 3.58 -19.38 -7.53
CA THR A 210 4.72 -19.39 -6.61
C THR A 210 6.05 -19.69 -7.30
N GLN A 211 5.98 -20.28 -8.51
CA GLN A 211 7.16 -20.68 -9.25
C GLN A 211 7.56 -19.61 -10.26
N PHE A 212 8.64 -18.91 -9.99
CA PHE A 212 9.20 -17.87 -10.83
C PHE A 212 10.62 -18.22 -11.24
N GLY A 213 10.96 -17.93 -12.48
CA GLY A 213 12.31 -17.96 -13.00
C GLY A 213 12.72 -16.55 -13.45
N ALA A 214 13.97 -16.21 -13.22
CA ALA A 214 14.55 -14.98 -13.72
C ALA A 214 15.91 -15.26 -14.36
N PHE A 215 16.25 -14.44 -15.37
CA PHE A 215 17.57 -14.46 -15.96
C PHE A 215 18.09 -13.04 -16.16
N THR A 216 19.41 -12.90 -16.12
CA THR A 216 20.12 -11.67 -16.46
C THR A 216 21.41 -12.02 -17.19
N TYR A 217 21.82 -11.14 -18.07
CA TYR A 217 23.05 -11.29 -18.79
C TYR A 217 24.08 -10.26 -18.28
N ASN A 218 25.25 -10.74 -17.94
CA ASN A 218 26.38 -9.88 -17.54
C ASN A 218 27.33 -9.74 -18.72
N GLU A 219 27.40 -8.56 -19.29
CA GLU A 219 28.23 -8.25 -20.45
C GLU A 219 29.72 -8.28 -20.13
N ASP A 220 30.12 -7.91 -18.92
CA ASP A 220 31.51 -7.86 -18.49
C ASP A 220 32.18 -9.26 -18.55
N TYR A 221 31.41 -10.29 -18.22
CA TYR A 221 31.87 -11.69 -18.17
C TYR A 221 31.30 -12.56 -19.28
N ASN A 222 30.48 -12.02 -20.20
CA ASN A 222 29.78 -12.74 -21.24
C ASN A 222 29.04 -13.97 -20.65
N LYS A 223 28.33 -13.78 -19.51
CA LYS A 223 27.71 -14.84 -18.75
C LYS A 223 26.23 -14.61 -18.59
N LEU A 224 25.44 -15.64 -18.87
CA LEU A 224 24.02 -15.70 -18.54
C LEU A 224 23.85 -16.30 -17.15
N TYR A 225 23.18 -15.58 -16.26
CA TYR A 225 22.71 -16.08 -14.97
C TYR A 225 21.24 -16.43 -15.10
N LYS A 226 20.84 -17.58 -14.57
CA LYS A 226 19.45 -18.03 -14.56
C LYS A 226 19.14 -18.70 -13.23
N VAL A 227 18.13 -18.21 -12.56
CA VAL A 227 17.70 -18.68 -11.24
C VAL A 227 16.22 -18.98 -11.24
N GLN A 228 15.79 -19.82 -10.30
CA GLN A 228 14.39 -20.17 -10.09
C GLN A 228 14.08 -20.14 -8.59
N THR A 229 12.81 -19.89 -8.26
CA THR A 229 12.35 -19.96 -6.87
C THR A 229 12.46 -21.38 -6.33
N GLN A 230 12.66 -21.48 -5.03
CA GLN A 230 12.68 -22.78 -4.33
C GLN A 230 11.24 -23.27 -4.12
N ASN A 231 11.06 -24.59 -4.00
CA ASN A 231 9.77 -25.23 -3.69
C ASN A 231 9.45 -25.13 -2.19
N LYS A 232 9.82 -24.03 -1.56
CA LYS A 232 9.57 -23.76 -0.15
C LYS A 232 9.67 -22.26 0.14
N VAL A 233 8.73 -21.76 0.93
CA VAL A 233 8.80 -20.42 1.54
C VAL A 233 8.99 -20.58 3.03
N GLU A 234 10.08 -20.03 3.58
CA GLU A 234 10.42 -20.16 4.98
C GLU A 234 9.54 -19.30 5.89
N GLY A 235 9.17 -19.86 7.03
CA GLY A 235 8.44 -19.13 8.08
C GLY A 235 6.94 -19.04 7.86
N LEU A 236 6.37 -19.77 6.91
CA LEU A 236 4.93 -19.91 6.81
C LEU A 236 4.38 -20.73 7.99
N PRO A 237 3.20 -20.36 8.56
CA PRO A 237 2.49 -21.22 9.48
C PRO A 237 1.91 -22.42 8.74
N ARG A 238 1.47 -23.45 9.47
CA ARG A 238 0.92 -24.68 8.89
C ARG A 238 -0.12 -24.45 7.77
N LEU A 239 -1.03 -23.49 7.96
CA LEU A 239 -2.02 -23.14 6.94
C LEU A 239 -1.36 -22.53 5.69
N GLY A 240 -0.31 -21.75 5.88
CA GLY A 240 0.50 -21.17 4.80
C GLY A 240 1.23 -22.24 3.99
N ASP A 241 1.85 -23.21 4.65
CA ASP A 241 2.52 -24.32 3.98
C ASP A 241 1.53 -25.16 3.14
N GLN A 242 0.37 -25.49 3.69
CA GLN A 242 -0.68 -26.21 2.95
C GLN A 242 -1.20 -25.42 1.75
N THR A 243 -1.33 -24.09 1.89
CA THR A 243 -1.74 -23.21 0.78
C THR A 243 -0.65 -23.14 -0.29
N PHE A 244 0.62 -23.13 0.11
CA PHE A 244 1.76 -23.16 -0.80
C PHE A 244 1.80 -24.47 -1.61
N GLU A 245 1.69 -25.62 -0.95
CA GLU A 245 1.64 -26.94 -1.63
C GLU A 245 0.46 -27.04 -2.61
N ALA A 246 -0.72 -26.55 -2.24
CA ALA A 246 -1.88 -26.52 -3.11
C ALA A 246 -1.64 -25.59 -4.34
N SER A 247 -0.94 -24.49 -4.12
CA SER A 247 -0.58 -23.50 -5.15
C SER A 247 0.39 -24.11 -6.17
N GLU A 248 1.40 -24.84 -5.72
CA GLU A 248 2.37 -25.51 -6.60
C GLU A 248 1.72 -26.61 -7.46
N LYS A 249 0.76 -27.34 -6.88
CA LYS A 249 0.01 -28.36 -7.64
C LYS A 249 -0.89 -27.73 -8.70
N LEU A 250 -1.47 -26.56 -8.42
CA LEU A 250 -2.37 -25.87 -9.36
C LEU A 250 -1.59 -25.13 -10.45
N TYR A 251 -0.54 -24.41 -10.06
CA TYR A 251 0.27 -23.57 -10.95
C TYR A 251 1.67 -24.16 -11.11
N ASN A 252 1.75 -25.29 -11.79
CA ASN A 252 2.96 -26.12 -11.93
C ASN A 252 3.95 -25.66 -13.01
N THR A 253 3.70 -24.51 -13.65
CA THR A 253 4.57 -23.96 -14.67
C THR A 253 5.37 -22.78 -14.14
N THR A 254 6.70 -22.88 -14.21
CA THR A 254 7.59 -21.80 -13.82
C THR A 254 7.55 -20.68 -14.87
N SER A 255 7.25 -19.45 -14.47
CA SER A 255 7.43 -18.27 -15.34
C SER A 255 8.91 -17.99 -15.58
N LEU A 256 9.25 -17.38 -16.70
CA LEU A 256 10.60 -16.95 -17.02
C LEU A 256 10.58 -15.49 -17.46
N GLU A 257 11.30 -14.63 -16.74
CA GLU A 257 11.32 -13.18 -16.97
C GLU A 257 12.76 -12.67 -16.94
N TYR A 258 12.98 -11.49 -17.52
CA TYR A 258 14.20 -10.73 -17.24
C TYR A 258 14.28 -10.36 -15.76
N GLY A 259 15.45 -10.43 -15.18
CA GLY A 259 15.69 -9.93 -13.83
C GLY A 259 15.27 -8.48 -13.74
N ARG A 260 14.44 -8.15 -12.75
CA ARG A 260 13.90 -6.79 -12.54
C ARG A 260 14.99 -5.78 -12.19
N ILE A 261 16.13 -6.27 -11.69
CA ILE A 261 17.30 -5.49 -11.34
C ILE A 261 18.48 -6.04 -12.13
N PRO A 262 19.16 -5.21 -12.93
CA PRO A 262 20.39 -5.62 -13.60
C PRO A 262 21.44 -6.01 -12.54
N THR A 263 21.89 -7.24 -12.57
CA THR A 263 22.94 -7.71 -11.64
C THR A 263 23.85 -8.70 -12.34
N GLY A 264 25.12 -8.67 -11.96
CA GLY A 264 26.11 -9.67 -12.33
C GLY A 264 26.34 -10.71 -11.22
N ASP A 265 25.47 -10.75 -10.21
CA ASP A 265 25.55 -11.65 -9.07
C ASP A 265 24.31 -12.56 -9.03
N GLU A 266 24.55 -13.87 -9.16
CA GLU A 266 23.52 -14.90 -9.14
C GLU A 266 22.81 -14.97 -7.79
N GLY A 267 23.52 -14.90 -6.68
CA GLY A 267 22.95 -14.92 -5.34
C GLY A 267 22.07 -13.72 -5.03
N PHE A 268 22.41 -12.57 -5.61
CA PHE A 268 21.55 -11.40 -5.51
C PHE A 268 20.26 -11.58 -6.32
N LEU A 269 20.34 -12.14 -7.53
CA LEU A 269 19.15 -12.44 -8.35
C LEU A 269 18.22 -13.46 -7.64
N GLU A 270 18.81 -14.48 -6.99
CA GLU A 270 18.06 -15.44 -6.16
C GLU A 270 17.34 -14.75 -4.99
N THR A 271 18.01 -13.82 -4.32
CA THR A 271 17.44 -13.07 -3.19
C THR A 271 16.22 -12.25 -3.61
N ILE A 272 16.30 -11.56 -4.75
CA ILE A 272 15.16 -10.79 -5.29
C ILE A 272 14.01 -11.71 -5.69
N LEU A 273 14.33 -12.86 -6.30
CA LEU A 273 13.31 -13.81 -6.71
C LEU A 273 12.61 -14.47 -5.52
N LYS A 274 13.37 -14.77 -4.44
CA LYS A 274 12.82 -15.26 -3.17
C LYS A 274 11.85 -14.24 -2.55
N LYS A 275 12.23 -12.95 -2.49
CA LYS A 275 11.35 -11.87 -2.00
C LYS A 275 10.07 -11.75 -2.84
N ARG A 276 10.16 -11.93 -4.16
CA ARG A 276 9.00 -11.96 -5.05
C ARG A 276 8.06 -13.12 -4.72
N GLN A 277 8.60 -14.31 -4.45
CA GLN A 277 7.81 -15.47 -4.04
C GLN A 277 7.12 -15.23 -2.69
N GLU A 278 7.84 -14.65 -1.72
CA GLU A 278 7.28 -14.24 -0.43
C GLU A 278 6.15 -13.21 -0.60
N ALA A 279 6.31 -12.21 -1.49
CA ALA A 279 5.29 -11.22 -1.81
C ALA A 279 4.05 -11.83 -2.48
N ALA A 280 4.25 -12.80 -3.38
CA ALA A 280 3.15 -13.53 -4.02
C ALA A 280 2.34 -14.34 -3.01
N MET A 281 3.01 -14.92 -1.99
CA MET A 281 2.35 -15.67 -0.92
C MET A 281 1.80 -14.81 0.21
N ALA A 282 2.17 -13.53 0.30
CA ALA A 282 1.81 -12.66 1.42
C ALA A 282 0.30 -12.58 1.64
N ASP A 283 -0.51 -12.58 0.58
CA ASP A 283 -1.97 -12.52 0.64
C ASP A 283 -2.66 -13.85 0.29
N ALA A 284 -1.92 -14.97 0.27
CA ALA A 284 -2.48 -16.30 0.07
C ALA A 284 -3.36 -16.74 1.24
N ASN A 285 -3.06 -16.26 2.44
CA ASN A 285 -3.88 -16.39 3.64
C ASN A 285 -4.29 -14.99 4.08
N TYR A 286 -5.56 -14.77 4.34
CA TYR A 286 -6.07 -13.46 4.71
C TYR A 286 -7.31 -13.57 5.58
N ILE A 287 -7.66 -12.48 6.24
CA ILE A 287 -8.95 -12.31 6.87
C ILE A 287 -9.65 -11.09 6.29
N THR A 288 -10.98 -11.17 6.24
CA THR A 288 -11.86 -10.01 6.04
C THR A 288 -12.80 -9.92 7.22
N ALA A 289 -13.03 -8.72 7.71
CA ALA A 289 -13.81 -8.52 8.93
C ALA A 289 -14.51 -7.16 8.96
N THR A 290 -15.54 -7.03 9.81
CA THR A 290 -16.19 -5.77 10.14
C THR A 290 -16.05 -5.48 11.63
N SER A 291 -15.84 -4.22 11.99
CA SER A 291 -15.56 -3.80 13.36
C SER A 291 -16.08 -2.39 13.65
N GLY A 292 -16.44 -2.16 14.92
CA GLY A 292 -16.75 -0.83 15.44
C GLY A 292 -15.55 -0.09 16.04
N ASN A 293 -14.34 -0.64 15.97
CA ASN A 293 -13.16 -0.07 16.58
C ASN A 293 -12.53 1.01 15.67
N ASN A 294 -12.61 2.27 16.03
CA ASN A 294 -12.14 3.42 15.25
C ASN A 294 -10.63 3.69 15.35
N LYS A 295 -9.89 2.88 16.13
CA LYS A 295 -8.42 2.95 16.22
C LYS A 295 -7.71 2.25 15.06
N LEU A 296 -8.44 1.42 14.31
CA LEU A 296 -7.88 0.64 13.21
C LEU A 296 -7.48 1.53 12.05
N LYS A 297 -6.29 1.29 11.48
CA LYS A 297 -5.79 1.95 10.26
C LYS A 297 -4.84 1.04 9.48
N ILE A 298 -4.47 1.44 8.28
CA ILE A 298 -3.45 0.73 7.49
C ILE A 298 -2.17 0.56 8.31
N GLY A 299 -1.63 -0.67 8.29
CA GLY A 299 -0.42 -1.02 9.03
C GLY A 299 -0.64 -1.26 10.53
N SER A 300 -1.89 -1.22 11.04
CA SER A 300 -2.19 -1.65 12.41
C SER A 300 -1.96 -3.15 12.55
N ILE A 301 -1.32 -3.52 13.66
CA ILE A 301 -1.20 -4.93 14.06
C ILE A 301 -2.38 -5.26 14.98
N ILE A 302 -3.15 -6.25 14.60
CA ILE A 302 -4.34 -6.69 15.34
C ILE A 302 -4.19 -8.14 15.79
N THR A 303 -4.74 -8.45 16.96
CA THR A 303 -4.89 -9.81 17.45
C THR A 303 -6.39 -10.13 17.51
N ILE A 304 -6.81 -11.19 16.85
CA ILE A 304 -8.21 -11.63 16.84
C ILE A 304 -8.44 -12.70 17.89
N ASN A 305 -9.40 -12.44 18.74
CA ASN A 305 -9.87 -13.33 19.77
C ASN A 305 -11.31 -13.81 19.45
N ALA A 306 -11.52 -15.10 19.49
CA ALA A 306 -12.87 -15.71 19.41
C ALA A 306 -13.17 -16.47 20.70
N LYS A 307 -14.44 -16.54 21.05
CA LYS A 307 -14.89 -17.43 22.12
C LYS A 307 -15.15 -18.79 21.52
N GLU A 308 -14.42 -19.79 21.96
CA GLU A 308 -14.68 -21.17 21.59
C GLU A 308 -15.56 -21.81 22.67
N GLU A 309 -16.64 -22.47 22.24
CA GLU A 309 -17.45 -23.27 23.09
C GLU A 309 -16.70 -24.57 23.38
N ILE A 310 -16.20 -24.71 24.61
CA ILE A 310 -15.60 -25.96 25.04
C ILE A 310 -16.73 -26.89 25.42
N GLU A 311 -17.06 -27.88 24.60
CA GLU A 311 -17.85 -29.02 25.00
C GLU A 311 -17.13 -29.73 26.14
N VAL A 312 -17.63 -29.56 27.35
CA VAL A 312 -17.12 -30.30 28.50
C VAL A 312 -17.68 -31.74 28.42
N ASN A 313 -17.19 -32.53 27.49
CA ASN A 313 -17.50 -33.94 27.34
C ASN A 313 -17.13 -34.79 28.60
N SER A 314 -16.40 -34.19 29.55
CA SER A 314 -16.09 -34.80 30.85
C SER A 314 -17.23 -34.69 31.87
N ALA A 315 -18.17 -33.75 31.72
CA ALA A 315 -19.28 -33.59 32.65
C ALA A 315 -20.31 -34.74 32.54
N HIS A 316 -20.52 -35.26 31.33
CA HIS A 316 -21.40 -36.45 31.14
C HIS A 316 -20.90 -37.72 31.82
N ARG A 317 -19.61 -37.86 32.04
CA ARG A 317 -19.02 -38.99 32.75
C ARG A 317 -19.19 -38.91 34.29
N LEU A 318 -19.50 -37.73 34.82
CA LEU A 318 -19.60 -37.47 36.26
C LEU A 318 -21.03 -37.16 36.72
N GLY A 319 -22.06 -37.28 35.86
CA GLY A 319 -23.47 -37.03 36.22
C GLY A 319 -23.75 -35.57 36.62
N LEU A 320 -22.91 -34.63 36.21
CA LEU A 320 -23.09 -33.19 36.44
C LEU A 320 -23.89 -32.56 35.30
N ASP A 321 -24.78 -31.66 35.68
CA ASP A 321 -25.70 -30.99 34.78
C ASP A 321 -24.95 -30.25 33.64
N ALA A 322 -25.21 -30.69 32.40
CA ALA A 322 -24.47 -30.25 31.19
C ALA A 322 -24.79 -28.83 30.73
N THR A 323 -25.46 -28.02 31.55
CA THR A 323 -25.95 -26.69 31.18
C THR A 323 -24.93 -25.53 31.35
N LYS A 324 -23.73 -25.78 31.82
CA LYS A 324 -22.69 -24.76 31.91
C LYS A 324 -21.71 -24.88 30.75
N THR A 325 -22.02 -24.21 29.65
CA THR A 325 -21.08 -23.94 28.55
C THR A 325 -19.99 -23.01 29.08
N ASN A 326 -18.79 -23.51 29.23
CA ASN A 326 -17.61 -22.65 29.50
C ASN A 326 -17.06 -22.14 28.18
N PHE A 327 -17.19 -20.84 27.95
CA PHE A 327 -16.53 -20.17 26.83
C PHE A 327 -15.12 -19.79 27.24
N GLN A 328 -14.13 -20.31 26.53
CA GLN A 328 -12.75 -19.85 26.66
C GLN A 328 -12.42 -18.93 25.48
N THR A 329 -11.84 -17.77 25.77
CA THR A 329 -11.33 -16.89 24.73
C THR A 329 -10.05 -17.46 24.16
N GLN A 330 -10.04 -17.76 22.86
CA GLN A 330 -8.88 -18.29 22.15
C GLN A 330 -8.38 -17.26 21.14
N GLU A 331 -7.06 -17.12 21.06
CA GLU A 331 -6.41 -16.31 20.01
C GLU A 331 -6.48 -17.04 18.67
N VAL A 332 -7.15 -16.43 17.69
CA VAL A 332 -7.22 -16.93 16.31
C VAL A 332 -5.93 -16.64 15.55
N GLY A 333 -5.30 -15.50 15.84
CA GLY A 333 -4.03 -15.10 15.24
C GLY A 333 -3.79 -13.61 15.26
N THR A 334 -2.57 -13.24 14.86
CA THR A 334 -2.12 -11.85 14.74
C THR A 334 -1.97 -11.47 13.27
N TYR A 335 -2.52 -10.31 12.89
CA TYR A 335 -2.62 -9.85 11.50
C TYR A 335 -2.20 -8.39 11.36
N ILE A 336 -1.83 -7.99 10.14
CA ILE A 336 -1.58 -6.60 9.74
C ILE A 336 -2.65 -6.14 8.77
N ILE A 337 -3.26 -4.98 9.02
CA ILE A 337 -4.30 -4.42 8.15
C ILE A 337 -3.66 -3.85 6.89
N THR A 338 -4.14 -4.31 5.72
CA THR A 338 -3.68 -3.89 4.39
C THR A 338 -4.74 -3.17 3.56
N GLU A 339 -6.00 -3.34 3.90
CA GLU A 339 -7.13 -2.62 3.32
C GLU A 339 -8.12 -2.31 4.44
N ILE A 340 -8.68 -1.10 4.45
CA ILE A 340 -9.73 -0.72 5.40
C ILE A 340 -10.63 0.35 4.81
N THR A 341 -11.93 0.19 5.00
CA THR A 341 -12.95 1.18 4.67
C THR A 341 -13.65 1.61 5.93
N HIS A 342 -13.59 2.89 6.25
CA HIS A 342 -14.29 3.50 7.36
C HIS A 342 -15.58 4.16 6.88
N LYS A 343 -16.67 3.95 7.59
CA LYS A 343 -17.95 4.62 7.37
C LYS A 343 -18.44 5.24 8.65
N ALA A 344 -18.83 6.51 8.55
CA ALA A 344 -19.32 7.26 9.70
C ALA A 344 -20.48 8.15 9.31
N THR A 345 -21.39 8.40 10.25
CA THR A 345 -22.51 9.33 10.13
C THR A 345 -22.46 10.37 11.25
N ASP A 346 -23.12 11.50 11.05
CA ASP A 346 -23.22 12.58 12.04
C ASP A 346 -23.98 12.19 13.32
N ILE A 347 -24.86 11.19 13.22
CA ILE A 347 -25.57 10.63 14.38
C ILE A 347 -24.67 9.72 15.25
N GLY A 348 -23.38 9.63 14.90
CA GLY A 348 -22.37 8.90 15.64
C GLY A 348 -22.36 7.39 15.38
N GLU A 349 -22.93 6.93 14.27
CA GLU A 349 -22.71 5.57 13.80
C GLU A 349 -21.34 5.47 13.16
N TYR A 350 -20.58 4.44 13.54
CA TYR A 350 -19.29 4.14 12.96
C TYR A 350 -19.12 2.64 12.79
N GLU A 351 -18.67 2.26 11.61
CA GLU A 351 -18.27 0.91 11.28
C GLU A 351 -17.06 0.96 10.32
N ASN A 352 -16.21 -0.04 10.42
CA ASN A 352 -15.19 -0.28 9.40
C ASN A 352 -15.25 -1.73 8.90
N SER A 353 -14.86 -1.91 7.66
CA SER A 353 -14.57 -3.21 7.06
C SER A 353 -13.12 -3.26 6.65
N PHE A 354 -12.41 -4.35 6.93
CA PHE A 354 -11.00 -4.44 6.63
C PHE A 354 -10.59 -5.82 6.11
N LYS A 355 -9.46 -5.83 5.42
CA LYS A 355 -8.70 -7.03 5.08
C LYS A 355 -7.34 -6.95 5.76
N ALA A 356 -6.94 -8.05 6.36
CA ALA A 356 -5.64 -8.15 7.02
C ALA A 356 -4.94 -9.45 6.64
N LEU A 357 -3.61 -9.39 6.65
CA LEU A 357 -2.71 -10.48 6.32
C LEU A 357 -1.98 -10.93 7.58
N PRO A 358 -1.51 -12.18 7.65
CA PRO A 358 -0.75 -12.65 8.80
C PRO A 358 0.44 -11.74 9.12
N ALA A 359 0.61 -11.35 10.37
CA ALA A 359 1.64 -10.37 10.78
C ALA A 359 3.10 -10.86 10.62
N PHE A 360 3.31 -12.16 10.38
CA PHE A 360 4.64 -12.74 10.15
C PHE A 360 5.21 -12.48 8.76
N ILE A 361 4.41 -11.96 7.80
CA ILE A 361 4.87 -11.67 6.44
C ILE A 361 6.11 -10.78 6.45
N LYS A 362 7.06 -11.09 5.57
CA LYS A 362 8.29 -10.29 5.40
C LYS A 362 8.08 -9.17 4.41
N THR A 363 7.33 -9.43 3.34
CA THR A 363 7.02 -8.50 2.26
C THR A 363 5.51 -8.31 2.15
N LEU A 364 5.06 -7.15 1.68
CA LEU A 364 3.67 -6.91 1.29
C LEU A 364 3.40 -7.44 -0.13
N PRO A 365 2.13 -7.69 -0.49
CA PRO A 365 1.76 -7.93 -1.88
C PRO A 365 2.28 -6.83 -2.80
N GLU A 366 2.77 -7.21 -3.97
CA GLU A 366 3.33 -6.27 -4.94
C GLU A 366 2.29 -5.26 -5.45
N ALA A 367 2.75 -4.03 -5.70
CA ALA A 367 1.95 -3.01 -6.38
C ALA A 367 1.53 -3.48 -7.79
N GLN A 368 0.28 -3.19 -8.18
CA GLN A 368 -0.24 -3.48 -9.50
C GLN A 368 0.14 -2.34 -10.46
N VAL A 369 1.41 -2.30 -10.85
CA VAL A 369 1.97 -1.31 -11.77
C VAL A 369 2.73 -2.02 -12.89
N ALA A 370 2.63 -1.50 -14.11
CA ALA A 370 3.39 -1.99 -15.26
C ALA A 370 4.84 -1.49 -15.20
N PHE A 371 5.76 -2.28 -15.76
CA PHE A 371 7.10 -1.79 -16.08
C PHE A 371 7.04 -1.01 -17.39
N PRO A 372 7.79 0.11 -17.54
CA PRO A 372 7.88 0.84 -18.79
C PRO A 372 8.40 -0.06 -19.90
N GLN A 373 7.87 0.13 -21.09
CA GLN A 373 8.33 -0.61 -22.28
C GLN A 373 9.39 0.22 -23.01
N ALA A 374 10.47 -0.44 -23.38
CA ALA A 374 11.53 0.19 -24.16
C ALA A 374 11.00 0.59 -25.54
N GLN A 375 11.30 1.82 -25.97
CA GLN A 375 10.99 2.36 -27.29
C GLN A 375 12.27 2.71 -28.04
N ASN A 376 12.22 2.65 -29.36
CA ASN A 376 13.31 3.11 -30.19
C ASN A 376 13.46 4.63 -30.07
N GLN A 377 14.66 5.10 -29.73
CA GLN A 377 14.95 6.51 -29.54
C GLN A 377 16.23 6.91 -30.25
N GLN A 378 16.28 8.17 -30.66
CA GLN A 378 17.52 8.79 -31.11
C GLN A 378 18.34 9.31 -29.94
N ALA A 379 19.64 9.14 -29.98
CA ALA A 379 20.56 9.63 -28.96
C ALA A 379 21.85 10.17 -29.60
N ILE A 380 22.54 11.03 -28.88
CA ILE A 380 23.82 11.57 -29.29
C ILE A 380 24.92 10.85 -28.50
N VAL A 381 25.92 10.30 -29.18
CA VAL A 381 27.09 9.73 -28.52
C VAL A 381 27.90 10.87 -27.90
N ILE A 382 28.10 10.80 -26.58
CA ILE A 382 28.84 11.82 -25.83
C ILE A 382 30.22 11.34 -25.35
N ASP A 383 30.42 10.01 -25.30
CA ASP A 383 31.69 9.42 -24.90
C ASP A 383 31.80 8.00 -25.50
N ASN A 384 32.96 7.70 -26.08
CA ASN A 384 33.32 6.41 -26.66
C ASN A 384 34.65 5.85 -26.09
N ALA A 385 35.22 6.53 -25.09
CA ALA A 385 36.43 6.09 -24.42
C ALA A 385 36.10 5.15 -23.24
N ASP A 386 35.59 3.95 -23.56
CA ASP A 386 35.21 2.99 -22.58
C ASP A 386 36.36 2.61 -21.62
N PRO A 387 36.28 2.88 -20.32
CA PRO A 387 37.38 2.62 -19.39
C PRO A 387 37.66 1.10 -19.19
N LYS A 388 36.75 0.23 -19.59
CA LYS A 388 36.94 -1.25 -19.55
C LYS A 388 37.42 -1.82 -20.91
N GLY A 389 37.50 -1.01 -21.96
CA GLY A 389 37.94 -1.45 -23.30
C GLY A 389 36.98 -2.45 -23.97
N GLN A 390 35.70 -2.44 -23.61
CA GLN A 390 34.67 -3.37 -24.12
C GLN A 390 33.89 -2.81 -25.32
N GLY A 391 34.30 -1.65 -25.85
CA GLY A 391 33.65 -1.02 -26.99
C GLY A 391 32.29 -0.40 -26.69
N ARG A 392 32.01 -0.09 -25.43
CA ARG A 392 30.77 0.56 -25.00
C ARG A 392 30.82 2.05 -25.27
N ILE A 393 29.67 2.65 -25.37
CA ILE A 393 29.50 4.09 -25.55
C ILE A 393 28.59 4.64 -24.43
N ARG A 394 28.75 5.95 -24.18
CA ARG A 394 27.74 6.71 -23.43
C ARG A 394 26.97 7.59 -24.40
N VAL A 395 25.66 7.62 -24.20
CA VAL A 395 24.80 8.44 -25.04
C VAL A 395 23.95 9.38 -24.20
N LYS A 396 23.44 10.39 -24.87
CA LYS A 396 22.51 11.36 -24.34
C LYS A 396 21.22 11.27 -25.16
N MET A 397 20.15 10.79 -24.53
CA MET A 397 18.82 10.77 -25.14
C MET A 397 18.28 12.19 -25.30
N GLN A 398 17.33 12.41 -26.21
CA GLN A 398 16.76 13.74 -26.44
C GLN A 398 16.17 14.37 -25.19
N TRP A 399 15.46 13.60 -24.38
CA TRP A 399 14.85 14.03 -23.11
C TRP A 399 15.87 14.30 -21.98
N GLN A 400 17.11 13.81 -22.11
CA GLN A 400 18.19 14.05 -21.15
C GLN A 400 18.93 15.38 -21.39
N GLN A 401 18.74 16.02 -22.54
CA GLN A 401 19.51 17.21 -22.91
C GLN A 401 19.28 18.41 -22.01
N THR A 402 18.05 18.61 -21.57
CA THR A 402 17.65 19.77 -20.75
C THR A 402 18.17 19.72 -19.32
N LYS A 403 18.52 18.54 -18.81
CA LYS A 403 18.92 18.34 -17.41
C LYS A 403 20.38 17.88 -17.22
N ASN A 404 21.18 17.91 -18.28
CA ASN A 404 22.57 17.41 -18.29
C ASN A 404 22.68 15.93 -17.78
N LEU A 405 21.66 15.12 -18.04
CA LEU A 405 21.63 13.69 -17.74
C LEU A 405 22.30 12.89 -18.89
N ARG A 406 22.67 11.68 -18.62
CA ARG A 406 23.29 10.75 -19.59
C ARG A 406 22.97 9.31 -19.25
N THR A 407 23.29 8.38 -20.15
CA THR A 407 23.20 6.96 -19.85
C THR A 407 24.43 6.45 -19.12
N GLN A 408 24.34 5.28 -18.50
CA GLN A 408 25.52 4.48 -18.20
C GLN A 408 26.22 4.05 -19.51
N TRP A 409 27.36 3.33 -19.38
CA TRP A 409 28.01 2.69 -20.52
C TRP A 409 27.11 1.59 -21.09
N ILE A 410 26.75 1.69 -22.36
CA ILE A 410 25.88 0.76 -23.09
C ILE A 410 26.58 0.24 -24.34
N ARG A 411 26.21 -0.97 -24.78
CA ARG A 411 26.63 -1.55 -26.07
C ARG A 411 25.62 -1.26 -27.16
#